data_32d4ea34151a938fc5b4d249bc7a3a0e
#
_entry.id   32d4ea34151a938fc5b4d249bc7a3a0e
#
_cell.length_a   1.000
_cell.length_b   1.000
_cell.length_c   1.000
_cell.angle_alpha   90.00
_cell.angle_beta   90.00
_cell.angle_gamma   90.00
#
_symmetry.space_group_name_H-M   'P 1'
#
loop_
_entity.id
_entity.type
_entity.pdbx_description
1 polymer ?
#
loop_
_entity_poly.entity_id
_entity_poly.type
_entity_poly.pdbx_seq_one_letter_code
_entity_poly.pdbx_strand_id
1 'polypeptide(L)'
;MTTEQKTNAGTRIGSMLLDLIAMTFIAMIFFIPGMISGFSTAFEINHEQTNPDIFGGLSYVGLIGFALYFCKDCINGRSIAKRALKLQVVDNKSGNVASPIKCFVRNIFCILWPIEVIVTLASPSRRIGDMVAGTRVIPFNPELEQPKVKYPQVGLSILLAYGLMVLVMLPFEGLKSKMASGHVTYIESSINENAANETEQLFADSLGTYMTADVLVYDKIEKNEDLKYVSVILRLNENYLDSDDDYEQIKSATVPLLLTKFPEKTFVGQIKYVYQQPGSMQTRTLPLDWREKE
;
A
#
# COMPACT_ATOMS: atom_id res chain seq x y z
N MET A 1 -42.50 31.98 -3.95
CA MET A 1 -41.45 31.61 -4.93
C MET A 1 -40.10 31.79 -4.25
N THR A 2 -39.55 30.75 -3.73
CA THR A 2 -38.20 30.78 -3.16
C THR A 2 -37.21 30.87 -4.32
N THR A 3 -36.54 31.99 -4.46
CA THR A 3 -35.43 32.18 -5.40
C THR A 3 -34.42 31.07 -5.21
N GLU A 4 -34.31 30.20 -6.18
CA GLU A 4 -33.33 29.09 -6.17
C GLU A 4 -31.91 29.71 -6.15
N GLN A 5 -31.31 29.81 -4.97
CA GLN A 5 -29.94 30.29 -4.84
C GLN A 5 -29.01 29.27 -5.52
N LYS A 6 -28.62 29.55 -6.76
CA LYS A 6 -27.66 28.74 -7.51
C LYS A 6 -26.27 28.89 -6.91
N THR A 7 -25.60 27.74 -6.62
CA THR A 7 -24.21 27.72 -6.20
C THR A 7 -23.31 28.09 -7.38
N ASN A 8 -22.31 28.95 -7.15
CA ASN A 8 -21.31 29.31 -8.16
C ASN A 8 -20.37 28.10 -8.42
N ALA A 9 -20.01 27.89 -9.71
CA ALA A 9 -19.09 26.82 -10.13
C ALA A 9 -17.73 26.93 -9.42
N GLY A 10 -17.17 28.13 -9.30
CA GLY A 10 -15.90 28.36 -8.62
C GLY A 10 -15.93 27.94 -7.13
N THR A 11 -16.98 28.27 -6.41
CA THR A 11 -17.18 27.86 -5.01
C THR A 11 -17.32 26.34 -4.89
N ARG A 12 -17.96 25.70 -5.87
CA ARG A 12 -18.09 24.23 -5.91
C ARG A 12 -16.76 23.55 -6.10
N ILE A 13 -16.00 23.99 -7.11
CA ILE A 13 -14.67 23.44 -7.41
C ILE A 13 -13.73 23.71 -6.23
N GLY A 14 -13.74 24.91 -5.68
CA GLY A 14 -13.00 25.25 -4.47
C GLY A 14 -13.33 24.34 -3.29
N SER A 15 -14.63 24.01 -3.09
CA SER A 15 -15.04 23.04 -2.08
C SER A 15 -14.53 21.63 -2.37
N MET A 16 -14.49 21.20 -3.63
CA MET A 16 -13.97 19.86 -3.98
C MET A 16 -12.47 19.77 -3.76
N LEU A 17 -11.72 20.80 -4.15
CA LEU A 17 -10.26 20.88 -3.94
C LEU A 17 -9.90 20.93 -2.45
N LEU A 18 -10.58 21.79 -1.69
CA LEU A 18 -10.35 21.91 -0.24
C LEU A 18 -10.71 20.61 0.48
N ASP A 19 -11.80 19.93 0.08
CA ASP A 19 -12.14 18.62 0.59
C ASP A 19 -11.07 17.57 0.25
N LEU A 20 -10.54 17.59 -0.99
CA LEU A 20 -9.47 16.70 -1.40
C LEU A 20 -8.25 16.86 -0.48
N ILE A 21 -7.79 18.09 -0.30
CA ILE A 21 -6.63 18.39 0.56
C ILE A 21 -6.89 17.96 2.01
N ALA A 22 -7.98 18.44 2.62
CA ALA A 22 -8.29 18.16 4.02
C ALA A 22 -8.45 16.65 4.29
N MET A 23 -9.15 15.94 3.41
CA MET A 23 -9.39 14.51 3.59
C MET A 23 -8.17 13.67 3.26
N THR A 24 -7.27 14.14 2.37
CA THR A 24 -5.97 13.49 2.15
C THR A 24 -5.12 13.53 3.41
N PHE A 25 -5.03 14.68 4.09
CA PHE A 25 -4.32 14.77 5.36
C PHE A 25 -4.91 13.83 6.42
N ILE A 26 -6.23 13.75 6.53
CA ILE A 26 -6.88 12.82 7.45
C ILE A 26 -6.56 11.36 7.08
N ALA A 27 -6.63 11.00 5.80
CA ALA A 27 -6.32 9.67 5.34
C ALA A 27 -4.85 9.30 5.62
N MET A 28 -3.89 10.22 5.43
CA MET A 28 -2.47 10.00 5.71
C MET A 28 -2.23 9.56 7.15
N ILE A 29 -3.00 10.06 8.14
CA ILE A 29 -2.88 9.64 9.54
C ILE A 29 -3.02 8.12 9.68
N PHE A 30 -3.92 7.51 8.91
CA PHE A 30 -4.14 6.07 8.94
C PHE A 30 -3.11 5.28 8.12
N PHE A 31 -2.40 5.92 7.19
CA PHE A 31 -1.33 5.29 6.42
C PHE A 31 0.04 5.37 7.09
N ILE A 32 0.28 6.37 7.96
CA ILE A 32 1.56 6.58 8.64
C ILE A 32 2.07 5.31 9.36
N PRO A 33 1.25 4.59 10.15
CA PRO A 33 1.74 3.38 10.83
C PRO A 33 2.27 2.32 9.86
N GLY A 34 1.58 2.08 8.74
CA GLY A 34 2.03 1.16 7.71
C GLY A 34 3.30 1.62 6.99
N MET A 35 3.40 2.93 6.72
CA MET A 35 4.61 3.51 6.14
C MET A 35 5.83 3.38 7.07
N ILE A 36 5.66 3.64 8.36
CA ILE A 36 6.75 3.50 9.34
C ILE A 36 7.18 2.04 9.44
N SER A 37 6.23 1.10 9.52
CA SER A 37 6.52 -0.33 9.56
C SER A 37 7.25 -0.78 8.29
N GLY A 38 6.77 -0.43 7.10
CA GLY A 38 7.43 -0.77 5.84
C GLY A 38 8.79 -0.12 5.67
N PHE A 39 8.96 1.11 6.19
CA PHE A 39 10.25 1.79 6.15
C PHE A 39 11.27 1.13 7.09
N SER A 40 10.89 0.72 8.30
CA SER A 40 11.81 0.03 9.21
C SER A 40 12.26 -1.30 8.64
N THR A 41 11.36 -2.11 8.09
CA THR A 41 11.70 -3.41 7.46
C THR A 41 12.57 -3.27 6.21
N ALA A 42 12.46 -2.16 5.48
CA ALA A 42 13.30 -1.91 4.30
C ALA A 42 14.79 -1.72 4.64
N PHE A 43 15.11 -1.37 5.90
CA PHE A 43 16.50 -1.20 6.39
C PHE A 43 16.99 -2.39 7.23
N GLU A 44 16.17 -3.42 7.42
CA GLU A 44 16.60 -4.64 8.10
C GLU A 44 17.35 -5.55 7.13
N ILE A 45 18.59 -5.88 7.51
CA ILE A 45 19.39 -6.87 6.81
C ILE A 45 19.10 -8.22 7.45
N ASN A 46 18.18 -8.98 6.86
CA ASN A 46 17.78 -10.30 7.32
C ASN A 46 17.68 -11.28 6.14
N HIS A 47 17.57 -12.57 6.44
CA HIS A 47 17.44 -13.63 5.44
C HIS A 47 16.05 -13.74 4.81
N GLU A 48 15.09 -12.91 5.25
CA GLU A 48 13.76 -12.93 4.67
C GLU A 48 13.78 -12.60 3.17
N GLN A 49 13.00 -13.33 2.43
CA GLN A 49 12.81 -13.07 1.01
C GLN A 49 12.12 -11.73 0.85
N THR A 50 12.49 -10.99 -0.19
CA THR A 50 11.89 -9.67 -0.46
C THR A 50 10.37 -9.79 -0.51
N ASN A 51 9.70 -9.23 0.48
CA ASN A 51 8.25 -9.22 0.52
C ASN A 51 7.74 -7.95 -0.21
N PRO A 52 6.92 -8.08 -1.27
CA PRO A 52 6.31 -6.94 -1.93
C PRO A 52 5.25 -6.22 -1.06
N ASP A 53 4.95 -6.73 0.12
CA ASP A 53 3.95 -6.17 1.01
C ASP A 53 4.53 -5.04 1.88
N ILE A 54 4.69 -3.86 1.25
CA ILE A 54 5.27 -2.66 1.89
C ILE A 54 4.50 -2.22 3.14
N PHE A 55 3.20 -2.54 3.23
CA PHE A 55 2.34 -2.08 4.31
C PHE A 55 1.86 -3.22 5.23
N GLY A 56 2.07 -4.47 4.86
CA GLY A 56 1.59 -5.63 5.61
C GLY A 56 0.11 -5.57 5.95
N GLY A 57 -0.28 -6.17 7.07
CA GLY A 57 -1.65 -6.10 7.57
C GLY A 57 -2.12 -4.68 7.93
N LEU A 58 -1.21 -3.72 8.08
CA LEU A 58 -1.53 -2.31 8.35
C LEU A 58 -2.14 -1.58 7.14
N SER A 59 -2.07 -2.15 5.94
CA SER A 59 -2.79 -1.64 4.76
C SER A 59 -4.30 -1.53 5.01
N TYR A 60 -4.88 -2.46 5.76
CA TYR A 60 -6.29 -2.43 6.16
C TYR A 60 -6.63 -1.25 7.09
N VAL A 61 -5.68 -0.80 7.92
CA VAL A 61 -5.85 0.40 8.75
C VAL A 61 -5.93 1.64 7.85
N GLY A 62 -5.12 1.70 6.80
CA GLY A 62 -5.17 2.78 5.80
C GLY A 62 -6.53 2.91 5.11
N LEU A 63 -7.26 1.80 4.89
CA LEU A 63 -8.60 1.84 4.29
C LEU A 63 -9.62 2.64 5.10
N ILE A 64 -9.41 2.80 6.42
CA ILE A 64 -10.25 3.64 7.27
C ILE A 64 -10.22 5.08 6.78
N GLY A 65 -9.05 5.59 6.39
CA GLY A 65 -8.91 6.94 5.84
C GLY A 65 -9.75 7.15 4.57
N PHE A 66 -9.76 6.19 3.66
CA PHE A 66 -10.62 6.23 2.47
C PHE A 66 -12.11 6.10 2.81
N ALA A 67 -12.49 5.25 3.76
CA ALA A 67 -13.87 5.14 4.20
C ALA A 67 -14.38 6.48 4.75
N LEU A 68 -13.57 7.17 5.55
CA LEU A 68 -13.88 8.52 6.04
C LEU A 68 -13.97 9.54 4.90
N TYR A 69 -13.11 9.43 3.87
CA TYR A 69 -13.19 10.28 2.69
C TYR A 69 -14.54 10.16 1.98
N PHE A 70 -15.07 8.94 1.78
CA PHE A 70 -16.39 8.75 1.20
C PHE A 70 -17.53 9.23 2.11
N CYS A 71 -17.33 9.22 3.41
CA CYS A 71 -18.31 9.64 4.39
C CYS A 71 -18.19 11.11 4.83
N LYS A 72 -17.35 11.92 4.18
CA LYS A 72 -17.05 13.31 4.56
C LYS A 72 -18.27 14.22 4.70
N ASP A 73 -19.34 13.97 3.95
CA ASP A 73 -20.57 14.75 3.98
C ASP A 73 -21.67 14.13 4.88
N CYS A 74 -21.41 12.97 5.53
CA CYS A 74 -22.45 12.24 6.25
C CYS A 74 -22.99 12.96 7.50
N ILE A 75 -22.27 13.96 8.01
CA ILE A 75 -22.71 14.77 9.15
C ILE A 75 -23.39 16.04 8.62
N ASN A 76 -24.72 16.06 8.64
CA ASN A 76 -25.58 17.18 8.20
C ASN A 76 -25.31 17.63 6.76
N GLY A 77 -24.90 16.73 5.86
CA GLY A 77 -24.64 17.06 4.46
C GLY A 77 -23.45 18.01 4.27
N ARG A 78 -22.51 18.09 5.23
CA ARG A 78 -21.45 19.10 5.21
C ARG A 78 -20.10 18.50 5.58
N SER A 79 -19.19 18.49 4.62
CA SER A 79 -17.76 18.23 4.82
C SER A 79 -17.05 19.43 5.48
N ILE A 80 -15.78 19.28 5.78
CA ILE A 80 -14.93 20.36 6.29
C ILE A 80 -14.94 21.55 5.33
N ALA A 81 -14.70 21.32 4.04
CA ALA A 81 -14.70 22.38 3.03
C ALA A 81 -16.08 23.04 2.87
N LYS A 82 -17.16 22.24 2.91
CA LYS A 82 -18.51 22.77 2.81
C LYS A 82 -18.90 23.60 4.02
N ARG A 83 -18.35 23.28 5.20
CA ARG A 83 -18.51 24.14 6.39
C ARG A 83 -17.80 25.47 6.20
N ALA A 84 -16.56 25.46 5.71
CA ALA A 84 -15.79 26.68 5.44
C ALA A 84 -16.43 27.56 4.37
N LEU A 85 -16.92 26.97 3.28
CA LEU A 85 -17.50 27.69 2.14
C LEU A 85 -19.00 27.85 2.23
N LYS A 86 -19.63 27.62 3.39
CA LYS A 86 -21.06 27.77 3.64
C LYS A 86 -21.92 27.05 2.60
N LEU A 87 -21.63 25.79 2.32
CA LEU A 87 -22.35 24.91 1.42
C LEU A 87 -23.01 23.77 2.19
N GLN A 88 -24.08 23.20 1.64
CA GLN A 88 -24.78 22.04 2.20
C GLN A 88 -25.32 21.13 1.10
N VAL A 89 -25.27 19.83 1.34
CA VAL A 89 -25.88 18.79 0.51
C VAL A 89 -27.30 18.56 0.97
N VAL A 90 -28.23 18.68 0.05
CA VAL A 90 -29.64 18.42 0.30
C VAL A 90 -30.19 17.37 -0.66
N ASP A 91 -31.24 16.72 -0.24
CA ASP A 91 -32.03 15.84 -1.09
C ASP A 91 -32.74 16.68 -2.19
N ASN A 92 -32.64 16.25 -3.45
CA ASN A 92 -33.14 17.00 -4.57
C ASN A 92 -34.67 17.06 -4.64
N LYS A 93 -35.36 16.04 -4.09
CA LYS A 93 -36.82 15.96 -4.11
C LYS A 93 -37.46 16.73 -2.94
N SER A 94 -36.96 16.45 -1.71
CA SER A 94 -37.55 17.02 -0.51
C SER A 94 -36.98 18.38 -0.10
N GLY A 95 -35.79 18.75 -0.59
CA GLY A 95 -35.06 19.95 -0.15
C GLY A 95 -34.44 19.82 1.26
N ASN A 96 -34.68 18.74 1.99
CA ASN A 96 -34.13 18.49 3.31
C ASN A 96 -32.67 18.13 3.22
N VAL A 97 -31.94 18.20 4.35
CA VAL A 97 -30.56 17.73 4.44
C VAL A 97 -30.47 16.28 3.98
N ALA A 98 -29.52 15.99 3.09
CA ALA A 98 -29.32 14.66 2.54
C ALA A 98 -28.97 13.64 3.66
N SER A 99 -29.54 12.43 3.57
CA SER A 99 -29.21 11.38 4.52
C SER A 99 -27.75 10.94 4.39
N PRO A 100 -27.14 10.40 5.47
CA PRO A 100 -25.76 9.90 5.44
C PRO A 100 -25.50 8.91 4.30
N ILE A 101 -26.43 7.96 4.07
CA ILE A 101 -26.32 6.99 2.98
C ILE A 101 -26.27 7.65 1.60
N LYS A 102 -27.11 8.65 1.35
CA LYS A 102 -27.07 9.43 0.08
C LYS A 102 -25.75 10.19 -0.06
N CYS A 103 -25.21 10.71 1.05
CA CYS A 103 -23.91 11.37 1.06
C CYS A 103 -22.76 10.38 0.76
N PHE A 104 -22.83 9.16 1.25
CA PHE A 104 -21.89 8.09 0.91
C PHE A 104 -21.98 7.74 -0.58
N VAL A 105 -23.18 7.39 -1.08
CA VAL A 105 -23.39 7.00 -2.49
C VAL A 105 -22.87 8.08 -3.45
N ARG A 106 -23.17 9.35 -3.21
CA ARG A 106 -22.69 10.44 -4.06
C ARG A 106 -21.16 10.57 -4.07
N ASN A 107 -20.51 10.26 -2.95
CA ASN A 107 -19.06 10.42 -2.82
C ASN A 107 -18.27 9.23 -3.40
N ILE A 108 -18.88 8.08 -3.69
CA ILE A 108 -18.24 6.99 -4.45
C ILE A 108 -17.72 7.49 -5.79
N PHE A 109 -18.45 8.38 -6.44
CA PHE A 109 -18.10 8.97 -7.75
C PHE A 109 -16.91 9.94 -7.67
N CYS A 110 -16.41 10.28 -6.47
CA CYS A 110 -15.16 11.05 -6.34
C CYS A 110 -13.94 10.34 -6.95
N ILE A 111 -14.00 9.04 -7.18
CA ILE A 111 -12.99 8.28 -7.93
C ILE A 111 -12.85 8.82 -9.35
N LEU A 112 -13.96 9.30 -9.94
CA LEU A 112 -14.00 9.92 -11.28
C LEU A 112 -13.75 11.44 -11.21
N TRP A 113 -12.89 11.89 -10.30
CA TRP A 113 -12.68 13.31 -10.00
C TRP A 113 -12.49 14.22 -11.23
N PRO A 114 -11.67 13.88 -12.26
CA PRO A 114 -11.52 14.76 -13.43
C PRO A 114 -12.84 14.95 -14.19
N ILE A 115 -13.62 13.88 -14.35
CA ILE A 115 -14.92 13.91 -15.03
C ILE A 115 -15.93 14.71 -14.17
N GLU A 116 -15.93 14.50 -12.86
CA GLU A 116 -16.78 15.23 -11.92
C GLU A 116 -16.54 16.76 -11.97
N VAL A 117 -15.28 17.20 -12.17
CA VAL A 117 -14.94 18.62 -12.33
C VAL A 117 -15.54 19.17 -13.62
N ILE A 118 -15.40 18.47 -14.76
CA ILE A 118 -15.95 18.88 -16.05
C ILE A 118 -17.49 19.03 -15.95
N VAL A 119 -18.14 18.02 -15.37
CA VAL A 119 -19.61 18.06 -15.18
C VAL A 119 -20.02 19.20 -14.25
N THR A 120 -19.23 19.49 -13.20
CA THR A 120 -19.50 20.61 -12.29
C THR A 120 -19.38 21.98 -12.97
N LEU A 121 -18.49 22.12 -13.95
CA LEU A 121 -18.40 23.35 -14.77
C LEU A 121 -19.66 23.56 -15.62
N ALA A 122 -20.16 22.45 -16.20
CA ALA A 122 -21.40 22.52 -17.03
C ALA A 122 -22.67 22.64 -16.16
N SER A 123 -22.70 22.03 -14.97
CA SER A 123 -23.84 22.01 -14.06
C SER A 123 -23.40 22.23 -12.60
N PRO A 124 -23.25 23.48 -12.15
CA PRO A 124 -22.72 23.78 -10.82
C PRO A 124 -23.52 23.22 -9.64
N SER A 125 -24.79 22.95 -9.81
CA SER A 125 -25.66 22.43 -8.75
C SER A 125 -25.58 20.93 -8.57
N ARG A 126 -25.24 20.17 -9.63
CA ARG A 126 -25.28 18.69 -9.61
C ARG A 126 -24.16 18.10 -10.45
N ARG A 127 -23.31 17.34 -9.83
CA ARG A 127 -22.31 16.46 -10.47
C ARG A 127 -22.86 15.06 -10.67
N ILE A 128 -22.11 14.13 -11.28
CA ILE A 128 -22.57 12.77 -11.54
C ILE A 128 -23.02 12.08 -10.24
N GLY A 129 -22.19 12.11 -9.19
CA GLY A 129 -22.55 11.54 -7.91
C GLY A 129 -23.81 12.15 -7.30
N ASP A 130 -24.04 13.46 -7.49
CA ASP A 130 -25.27 14.12 -7.05
C ASP A 130 -26.49 13.61 -7.82
N MET A 131 -26.36 13.37 -9.13
CA MET A 131 -27.46 12.84 -9.96
C MET A 131 -27.84 11.42 -9.52
N VAL A 132 -26.86 10.55 -9.32
CA VAL A 132 -27.09 9.16 -8.91
C VAL A 132 -27.70 9.08 -7.50
N ALA A 133 -27.18 9.86 -6.55
CA ALA A 133 -27.70 9.87 -5.18
C ALA A 133 -28.99 10.66 -5.00
N GLY A 134 -29.47 11.36 -6.04
CA GLY A 134 -30.64 12.22 -5.95
C GLY A 134 -30.44 13.42 -5.02
N THR A 135 -29.24 14.01 -5.03
CA THR A 135 -28.84 15.13 -4.18
C THR A 135 -28.54 16.38 -5.01
N ARG A 136 -28.42 17.52 -4.35
CA ARG A 136 -27.87 18.76 -4.90
C ARG A 136 -27.13 19.54 -3.83
N VAL A 137 -26.23 20.44 -4.22
CA VAL A 137 -25.56 21.34 -3.28
C VAL A 137 -26.11 22.74 -3.40
N ILE A 138 -26.42 23.31 -2.25
CA ILE A 138 -26.97 24.66 -2.11
C ILE A 138 -26.11 25.47 -1.13
N PRO A 139 -26.17 26.79 -1.15
CA PRO A 139 -25.67 27.63 -0.07
C PRO A 139 -26.35 27.25 1.25
N PHE A 140 -25.53 27.17 2.33
CA PHE A 140 -26.04 26.87 3.66
C PHE A 140 -26.85 28.05 4.20
N ASN A 141 -28.10 27.79 4.63
CA ASN A 141 -28.90 28.74 5.33
C ASN A 141 -28.91 28.43 6.84
N PRO A 142 -28.31 29.28 7.69
CA PRO A 142 -28.28 29.07 9.14
C PRO A 142 -29.66 29.25 9.82
N GLU A 143 -30.61 29.92 9.18
CA GLU A 143 -31.95 30.13 9.71
C GLU A 143 -32.83 28.88 9.64
N LEU A 144 -32.47 27.91 8.79
CA LEU A 144 -33.17 26.65 8.70
C LEU A 144 -32.75 25.72 9.82
N GLU A 145 -33.75 25.15 10.49
CA GLU A 145 -33.51 24.13 11.54
C GLU A 145 -32.72 22.96 10.96
N GLN A 146 -31.58 22.65 11.61
CA GLN A 146 -30.76 21.55 11.19
C GLN A 146 -31.23 20.24 11.85
N PRO A 147 -31.46 19.16 11.09
CA PRO A 147 -31.91 17.91 11.67
C PRO A 147 -30.85 17.33 12.62
N LYS A 148 -31.29 16.60 13.64
CA LYS A 148 -30.39 15.86 14.51
C LYS A 148 -29.58 14.84 13.69
N VAL A 149 -28.30 14.72 14.01
CA VAL A 149 -27.40 13.77 13.34
C VAL A 149 -27.90 12.34 13.57
N LYS A 150 -28.09 11.59 12.49
CA LYS A 150 -28.51 10.20 12.52
C LYS A 150 -27.30 9.28 12.66
N TYR A 151 -26.68 9.25 13.85
CA TYR A 151 -25.47 8.48 14.13
C TYR A 151 -25.50 7.01 13.64
N PRO A 152 -26.61 6.25 13.81
CA PRO A 152 -26.66 4.88 13.28
C PRO A 152 -26.49 4.81 11.76
N GLN A 153 -27.06 5.78 11.02
CA GLN A 153 -26.90 5.86 9.56
C GLN A 153 -25.48 6.31 9.16
N VAL A 154 -24.83 7.15 9.96
CA VAL A 154 -23.41 7.53 9.75
C VAL A 154 -22.54 6.31 9.95
N GLY A 155 -22.72 5.56 11.05
CA GLY A 155 -21.97 4.32 11.30
C GLY A 155 -22.16 3.28 10.18
N LEU A 156 -23.41 3.08 9.73
CA LEU A 156 -23.70 2.19 8.60
C LEU A 156 -23.00 2.67 7.31
N SER A 157 -22.99 3.98 7.03
CA SER A 157 -22.31 4.52 5.85
C SER A 157 -20.80 4.28 5.89
N ILE A 158 -20.18 4.43 7.07
CA ILE A 158 -18.75 4.16 7.26
C ILE A 158 -18.46 2.66 7.06
N LEU A 159 -19.30 1.79 7.62
CA LEU A 159 -19.15 0.34 7.45
C LEU A 159 -19.28 -0.08 5.98
N LEU A 160 -20.27 0.47 5.26
CA LEU A 160 -20.44 0.22 3.83
C LEU A 160 -19.27 0.75 3.02
N ALA A 161 -18.76 1.95 3.36
CA ALA A 161 -17.59 2.53 2.70
C ALA A 161 -16.34 1.66 2.93
N TYR A 162 -16.11 1.22 4.15
CA TYR A 162 -14.98 0.35 4.48
C TYR A 162 -15.11 -1.03 3.77
N GLY A 163 -16.28 -1.64 3.81
CA GLY A 163 -16.55 -2.90 3.11
C GLY A 163 -16.33 -2.78 1.60
N LEU A 164 -16.74 -1.66 0.99
CA LEU A 164 -16.46 -1.38 -0.42
C LEU A 164 -14.93 -1.31 -0.69
N MET A 165 -14.16 -0.66 0.19
CA MET A 165 -12.72 -0.57 0.04
C MET A 165 -12.04 -1.94 0.16
N VAL A 166 -12.45 -2.76 1.13
CA VAL A 166 -11.99 -4.14 1.26
C VAL A 166 -12.31 -4.94 0.00
N LEU A 167 -13.54 -4.84 -0.51
CA LEU A 167 -13.95 -5.53 -1.75
C LEU A 167 -13.09 -5.14 -2.97
N VAL A 168 -12.74 -3.86 -3.08
CA VAL A 168 -11.85 -3.36 -4.15
C VAL A 168 -10.42 -3.89 -3.97
N MET A 169 -9.97 -4.15 -2.73
CA MET A 169 -8.64 -4.67 -2.44
C MET A 169 -8.47 -6.17 -2.76
N LEU A 170 -9.54 -6.98 -2.69
CA LEU A 170 -9.47 -8.44 -2.91
C LEU A 170 -8.75 -8.86 -4.21
N PRO A 171 -9.00 -8.25 -5.39
CA PRO A 171 -8.27 -8.59 -6.61
C PRO A 171 -6.77 -8.30 -6.51
N PHE A 172 -6.38 -7.27 -5.78
CA PHE A 172 -4.97 -6.89 -5.60
C PHE A 172 -4.23 -7.87 -4.67
N GLU A 173 -4.90 -8.42 -3.66
CA GLU A 173 -4.37 -9.51 -2.84
C GLU A 173 -4.10 -10.77 -3.68
N GLY A 174 -5.03 -11.12 -4.57
CA GLY A 174 -4.83 -12.22 -5.52
C GLY A 174 -3.66 -11.97 -6.49
N LEU A 175 -3.42 -10.72 -6.89
CA LEU A 175 -2.27 -10.36 -7.71
C LEU A 175 -0.96 -10.42 -6.91
N LYS A 176 -0.95 -9.94 -5.67
CA LYS A 176 0.19 -10.07 -4.75
C LYS A 176 0.58 -11.54 -4.55
N SER A 177 -0.38 -12.42 -4.31
CA SER A 177 -0.11 -13.84 -4.12
C SER A 177 0.53 -14.49 -5.36
N LYS A 178 0.14 -14.07 -6.57
CA LYS A 178 0.78 -14.48 -7.82
C LYS A 178 2.19 -13.92 -7.98
N MET A 179 2.43 -12.69 -7.58
CA MET A 179 3.76 -12.07 -7.60
C MET A 179 4.68 -12.68 -6.52
N ALA A 180 4.11 -13.07 -5.38
CA ALA A 180 4.80 -13.79 -4.33
C ALA A 180 4.96 -15.30 -4.63
N SER A 181 4.47 -15.80 -5.74
CA SER A 181 4.60 -17.22 -6.13
C SER A 181 6.06 -17.68 -6.32
N GLY A 182 7.01 -16.74 -6.39
CA GLY A 182 8.45 -17.00 -6.30
C GLY A 182 8.95 -17.21 -4.86
N HIS A 183 8.15 -16.90 -3.84
CA HIS A 183 8.53 -17.15 -2.44
C HIS A 183 8.63 -18.64 -2.17
N VAL A 184 9.74 -19.02 -1.57
CA VAL A 184 10.00 -20.39 -1.16
C VAL A 184 9.66 -20.53 0.32
N THR A 185 8.68 -21.35 0.65
CA THR A 185 8.38 -21.71 2.03
C THR A 185 9.24 -22.89 2.46
N TYR A 186 9.99 -22.71 3.51
CA TYR A 186 10.90 -23.73 4.05
C TYR A 186 10.37 -24.29 5.37
N ILE A 187 10.81 -25.50 5.73
CA ILE A 187 10.43 -26.16 6.98
C ILE A 187 11.40 -25.71 8.08
N GLU A 188 10.93 -24.88 9.01
CA GLU A 188 11.77 -24.28 10.07
C GLU A 188 12.57 -25.32 10.88
N SER A 189 11.96 -26.49 11.17
CA SER A 189 12.63 -27.56 11.90
C SER A 189 13.77 -28.25 11.14
N SER A 190 13.93 -27.95 9.84
CA SER A 190 14.99 -28.49 8.98
C SER A 190 16.24 -27.60 8.90
N ILE A 191 16.37 -26.63 9.81
CA ILE A 191 17.55 -25.76 9.87
C ILE A 191 18.83 -26.59 10.00
N ASN A 192 19.85 -26.24 9.21
CA ASN A 192 21.13 -26.93 9.16
C ASN A 192 22.27 -25.94 9.45
N GLU A 193 22.53 -25.73 10.75
CA GLU A 193 23.58 -24.84 11.24
C GLU A 193 24.99 -25.28 10.81
N ASN A 194 25.23 -26.59 10.71
CA ASN A 194 26.53 -27.08 10.27
C ASN A 194 26.82 -26.70 8.82
N ALA A 195 25.85 -26.90 7.92
CA ALA A 195 25.99 -26.50 6.52
C ALA A 195 26.12 -24.98 6.37
N ALA A 196 25.42 -24.20 7.20
CA ALA A 196 25.55 -22.76 7.24
C ALA A 196 26.97 -22.33 7.63
N ASN A 197 27.46 -22.80 8.79
CA ASN A 197 28.80 -22.47 9.30
C ASN A 197 29.92 -22.90 8.33
N GLU A 198 29.84 -24.11 7.73
CA GLU A 198 30.79 -24.54 6.72
C GLU A 198 30.79 -23.64 5.47
N THR A 199 29.64 -23.10 5.09
CA THR A 199 29.54 -22.21 3.95
C THR A 199 30.08 -20.81 4.29
N GLU A 200 29.82 -20.31 5.48
CA GLU A 200 30.43 -19.06 5.97
C GLU A 200 31.96 -19.18 6.00
N GLN A 201 32.49 -20.28 6.50
CA GLN A 201 33.92 -20.51 6.51
C GLN A 201 34.51 -20.57 5.10
N LEU A 202 33.82 -21.21 4.15
CA LEU A 202 34.22 -21.22 2.74
C LEU A 202 34.35 -19.83 2.15
N PHE A 203 33.39 -18.95 2.43
CA PHE A 203 33.44 -17.55 2.00
C PHE A 203 34.55 -16.79 2.71
N ALA A 204 34.75 -16.99 4.01
CA ALA A 204 35.79 -16.34 4.79
C ALA A 204 37.18 -16.71 4.28
N ASP A 205 37.44 -18.00 4.00
CA ASP A 205 38.74 -18.48 3.51
C ASP A 205 39.04 -18.01 2.08
N SER A 206 37.99 -17.87 1.24
CA SER A 206 38.17 -17.53 -0.18
C SER A 206 38.09 -16.05 -0.46
N LEU A 207 37.18 -15.31 0.21
CA LEU A 207 36.81 -13.93 -0.11
C LEU A 207 36.73 -13.02 1.15
N GLY A 208 37.25 -13.46 2.29
CA GLY A 208 37.14 -12.73 3.56
C GLY A 208 37.77 -11.33 3.58
N THR A 209 38.70 -11.04 2.64
CA THR A 209 39.24 -9.69 2.43
C THR A 209 38.21 -8.72 1.86
N TYR A 210 37.25 -9.23 1.08
CA TYR A 210 36.28 -8.41 0.33
C TYR A 210 34.93 -8.35 0.99
N MET A 211 34.56 -9.38 1.80
CA MET A 211 33.22 -9.49 2.37
C MET A 211 33.17 -10.40 3.59
N THR A 212 32.08 -10.27 4.35
CA THR A 212 31.66 -11.24 5.35
C THR A 212 30.36 -11.89 4.92
N ALA A 213 30.24 -13.20 5.12
CA ALA A 213 29.05 -13.97 4.81
C ALA A 213 28.27 -14.29 6.09
N ASP A 214 26.93 -14.25 5.99
CA ASP A 214 25.98 -14.70 6.99
C ASP A 214 25.03 -15.64 6.24
N VAL A 215 24.98 -16.92 6.63
CA VAL A 215 24.35 -17.98 5.85
C VAL A 215 23.26 -18.67 6.63
N LEU A 216 22.14 -18.93 5.99
CA LEU A 216 21.02 -19.67 6.53
C LEU A 216 20.68 -20.83 5.58
N VAL A 217 20.65 -22.04 6.10
CA VAL A 217 20.36 -23.25 5.34
C VAL A 217 19.21 -24.02 5.99
N TYR A 218 18.22 -24.39 5.20
CA TYR A 218 17.17 -25.35 5.55
C TYR A 218 17.27 -26.54 4.61
N ASP A 219 17.27 -27.75 5.15
CA ASP A 219 17.42 -28.97 4.35
C ASP A 219 16.16 -29.32 3.55
N LYS A 220 15.01 -28.69 3.85
CA LYS A 220 13.73 -29.00 3.20
C LYS A 220 12.88 -27.76 2.94
N ILE A 221 12.20 -27.76 1.79
CA ILE A 221 11.14 -26.80 1.47
C ILE A 221 9.77 -27.48 1.43
N GLU A 222 8.68 -26.75 1.72
CA GLU A 222 7.33 -27.34 1.85
C GLU A 222 6.82 -28.05 0.61
N LYS A 223 7.13 -27.54 -0.59
CA LYS A 223 6.62 -28.09 -1.85
C LYS A 223 7.50 -29.20 -2.45
N ASN A 224 8.74 -29.33 -1.98
CA ASN A 224 9.68 -30.35 -2.45
C ASN A 224 10.74 -30.60 -1.38
N GLU A 225 10.58 -31.69 -0.63
CA GLU A 225 11.49 -32.04 0.48
C GLU A 225 12.90 -32.42 0.04
N ASP A 226 13.14 -32.65 -1.24
CA ASP A 226 14.46 -32.96 -1.80
C ASP A 226 15.31 -31.71 -2.08
N LEU A 227 14.66 -30.51 -2.07
CA LEU A 227 15.32 -29.24 -2.28
C LEU A 227 15.64 -28.55 -0.95
N LYS A 228 16.85 -28.00 -0.86
CA LYS A 228 17.26 -27.13 0.24
C LYS A 228 16.85 -25.69 -0.03
N TYR A 229 16.68 -24.91 1.03
CA TYR A 229 16.64 -23.46 0.94
C TYR A 229 17.94 -22.89 1.47
N VAL A 230 18.58 -22.03 0.67
CA VAL A 230 19.86 -21.40 1.02
C VAL A 230 19.73 -19.88 0.86
N SER A 231 19.93 -19.15 1.94
CA SER A 231 19.98 -17.69 1.93
C SER A 231 21.33 -17.20 2.42
N VAL A 232 22.00 -16.42 1.60
CA VAL A 232 23.32 -15.87 1.88
C VAL A 232 23.22 -14.34 1.91
N ILE A 233 23.69 -13.73 2.99
CA ILE A 233 23.90 -12.27 3.07
C ILE A 233 25.40 -12.03 3.02
N LEU A 234 25.83 -11.31 1.98
CA LEU A 234 27.23 -10.91 1.79
C LEU A 234 27.36 -9.43 2.11
N ARG A 235 28.00 -9.11 3.25
CA ARG A 235 28.33 -7.75 3.64
C ARG A 235 29.66 -7.38 3.02
N LEU A 236 29.61 -6.46 2.04
CA LEU A 236 30.75 -6.04 1.24
C LEU A 236 31.58 -4.98 1.97
N ASN A 237 32.90 -5.10 1.94
CA ASN A 237 33.81 -4.13 2.53
C ASN A 237 33.96 -2.86 1.67
N GLU A 238 33.74 -2.96 0.37
CA GLU A 238 33.76 -1.88 -0.60
C GLU A 238 32.47 -1.84 -1.43
N ASN A 239 32.18 -0.72 -2.09
CA ASN A 239 30.96 -0.53 -2.85
C ASN A 239 31.05 -1.16 -4.24
N TYR A 240 30.87 -2.45 -4.34
CA TYR A 240 30.72 -3.18 -5.61
C TYR A 240 29.30 -3.11 -6.19
N LEU A 241 28.39 -2.34 -5.58
CA LEU A 241 27.00 -2.22 -6.03
C LEU A 241 26.71 -0.94 -6.81
N ASP A 242 27.72 -0.06 -6.94
CA ASP A 242 27.58 1.26 -7.56
C ASP A 242 27.47 1.18 -9.08
N SER A 243 28.16 0.23 -9.70
CA SER A 243 28.08 -0.05 -11.13
C SER A 243 27.65 -1.49 -11.43
N ASP A 244 27.11 -1.71 -12.62
CA ASP A 244 26.73 -3.06 -13.05
C ASP A 244 27.97 -3.93 -13.33
N ASP A 245 29.06 -3.34 -13.78
CA ASP A 245 30.32 -4.06 -14.05
C ASP A 245 30.94 -4.59 -12.75
N ASP A 246 31.03 -3.76 -11.70
CA ASP A 246 31.55 -4.18 -10.39
C ASP A 246 30.65 -5.23 -9.76
N TYR A 247 29.32 -5.07 -9.92
CA TYR A 247 28.36 -6.06 -9.44
C TYR A 247 28.52 -7.41 -10.15
N GLU A 248 28.68 -7.45 -11.47
CA GLU A 248 28.92 -8.69 -12.22
C GLU A 248 30.26 -9.33 -11.84
N GLN A 249 31.28 -8.53 -11.54
CA GLN A 249 32.55 -9.04 -11.04
C GLN A 249 32.39 -9.78 -9.70
N ILE A 250 31.76 -9.16 -8.69
CA ILE A 250 31.58 -9.79 -7.40
C ILE A 250 30.64 -11.00 -7.46
N LYS A 251 29.61 -10.94 -8.30
CA LYS A 251 28.70 -12.04 -8.57
C LYS A 251 29.43 -13.23 -9.19
N SER A 252 30.34 -12.98 -10.17
CA SER A 252 31.13 -14.03 -10.82
C SER A 252 32.12 -14.74 -9.88
N ALA A 253 32.51 -14.09 -8.79
CA ALA A 253 33.34 -14.68 -7.75
C ALA A 253 32.52 -15.48 -6.74
N THR A 254 31.34 -14.99 -6.35
CA THR A 254 30.55 -15.52 -5.24
C THR A 254 29.63 -16.67 -5.63
N VAL A 255 28.97 -16.59 -6.79
CA VAL A 255 28.02 -17.63 -7.25
C VAL A 255 28.72 -18.98 -7.48
N PRO A 256 29.82 -19.07 -8.24
CA PRO A 256 30.52 -20.35 -8.42
C PRO A 256 31.02 -20.95 -7.08
N LEU A 257 31.45 -20.11 -6.14
CA LEU A 257 31.88 -20.53 -4.83
C LEU A 257 30.72 -21.20 -4.06
N LEU A 258 29.54 -20.59 -4.04
CA LEU A 258 28.36 -21.18 -3.43
C LEU A 258 27.98 -22.51 -4.11
N LEU A 259 28.07 -22.57 -5.43
CA LEU A 259 27.73 -23.77 -6.22
C LEU A 259 28.69 -24.96 -5.98
N THR A 260 29.89 -24.74 -5.46
CA THR A 260 30.76 -25.84 -5.04
C THR A 260 30.17 -26.61 -3.87
N LYS A 261 29.42 -25.93 -2.99
CA LYS A 261 28.79 -26.52 -1.80
C LYS A 261 27.36 -26.97 -2.08
N PHE A 262 26.61 -26.19 -2.86
CA PHE A 262 25.23 -26.46 -3.24
C PHE A 262 25.13 -26.49 -4.78
N PRO A 263 25.19 -27.67 -5.41
CA PRO A 263 25.05 -27.78 -6.86
C PRO A 263 23.70 -27.26 -7.36
N GLU A 264 23.67 -26.74 -8.58
CA GLU A 264 22.43 -26.34 -9.23
C GLU A 264 21.36 -27.44 -9.15
N LYS A 265 20.09 -27.04 -9.05
CA LYS A 265 18.92 -27.95 -8.92
C LYS A 265 18.83 -28.74 -7.60
N THR A 266 19.78 -28.62 -6.69
CA THR A 266 19.69 -29.24 -5.34
C THR A 266 19.17 -28.26 -4.29
N PHE A 267 19.08 -26.99 -4.64
CA PHE A 267 18.60 -25.96 -3.74
C PHE A 267 17.85 -24.86 -4.49
N VAL A 268 17.14 -24.04 -3.74
CA VAL A 268 16.60 -22.76 -4.13
C VAL A 268 16.94 -21.74 -3.05
N GLY A 269 17.01 -20.46 -3.40
CA GLY A 269 17.34 -19.45 -2.40
C GLY A 269 17.73 -18.11 -2.99
N GLN A 270 18.59 -17.39 -2.28
CA GLN A 270 19.03 -16.06 -2.68
C GLN A 270 20.41 -15.72 -2.15
N ILE A 271 21.10 -14.82 -2.87
CA ILE A 271 22.26 -14.10 -2.35
C ILE A 271 21.86 -12.63 -2.24
N LYS A 272 22.00 -12.06 -1.06
CA LYS A 272 21.76 -10.64 -0.79
C LYS A 272 23.11 -9.95 -0.58
N TYR A 273 23.50 -9.13 -1.53
CA TYR A 273 24.70 -8.29 -1.43
C TYR A 273 24.33 -7.01 -0.71
N VAL A 274 25.10 -6.64 0.29
CA VAL A 274 24.85 -5.46 1.14
C VAL A 274 26.13 -4.66 1.27
N TYR A 275 26.06 -3.38 0.92
CA TYR A 275 27.10 -2.42 1.26
C TYR A 275 26.51 -1.35 2.17
N GLN A 276 27.12 -1.13 3.32
CA GLN A 276 26.65 -0.18 4.30
C GLN A 276 27.74 0.79 4.69
N GLN A 277 27.43 2.09 4.65
CA GLN A 277 28.26 3.18 5.16
C GLN A 277 27.40 4.13 6.01
N PRO A 278 28.01 5.01 6.82
CA PRO A 278 27.24 5.98 7.61
C PRO A 278 26.27 6.80 6.75
N GLY A 279 24.97 6.65 7.00
CA GLY A 279 23.91 7.38 6.32
C GLY A 279 23.46 6.78 4.97
N SER A 280 24.03 5.67 4.50
CA SER A 280 23.60 5.00 3.25
C SER A 280 23.74 3.49 3.34
N MET A 281 22.78 2.78 2.76
CA MET A 281 22.82 1.33 2.57
C MET A 281 22.38 1.01 1.14
N GLN A 282 23.15 0.17 0.46
CA GLN A 282 22.79 -0.36 -0.85
C GLN A 282 22.64 -1.87 -0.74
N THR A 283 21.62 -2.40 -1.39
CA THR A 283 21.37 -3.84 -1.42
C THR A 283 21.00 -4.28 -2.84
N ARG A 284 21.55 -5.42 -3.27
CA ARG A 284 21.10 -6.14 -4.46
C ARG A 284 20.83 -7.59 -4.09
N THR A 285 19.67 -8.11 -4.46
CA THR A 285 19.28 -9.50 -4.22
C THR A 285 19.31 -10.27 -5.52
N LEU A 286 20.06 -11.38 -5.55
CA LEU A 286 20.11 -12.33 -6.64
C LEU A 286 19.31 -13.58 -6.24
N PRO A 287 18.13 -13.80 -6.84
CA PRO A 287 17.40 -15.04 -6.62
C PRO A 287 18.12 -16.21 -7.34
N LEU A 288 18.22 -17.33 -6.67
CA LEU A 288 18.75 -18.59 -7.21
C LEU A 288 17.62 -19.62 -7.20
N ASP A 289 16.94 -19.72 -8.33
CA ASP A 289 15.80 -20.62 -8.48
C ASP A 289 15.93 -21.40 -9.79
N TRP A 290 16.21 -22.67 -9.64
CA TRP A 290 16.45 -23.61 -10.74
C TRP A 290 15.20 -24.46 -11.07
N ARG A 291 14.08 -24.19 -10.40
CA ARG A 291 12.83 -24.87 -10.69
C ARG A 291 12.32 -24.47 -12.07
N GLU A 292 11.77 -25.43 -12.80
CA GLU A 292 11.07 -25.11 -14.05
C GLU A 292 9.87 -24.23 -13.74
N LYS A 293 9.76 -23.11 -14.43
CA LYS A 293 8.60 -22.24 -14.30
C LYS A 293 7.44 -22.88 -15.05
N GLU A 294 6.47 -23.44 -14.31
CA GLU A 294 5.19 -23.89 -14.87
C GLU A 294 4.36 -22.73 -15.46
#